data_a1051195ea1534e28bb7efe1dd1376eb
#
_entry.id   a1051195ea1534e28bb7efe1dd1376eb
#
_cell.length_a   1.000
_cell.length_b   1.000
_cell.length_c   1.000
_cell.angle_alpha   90.00
_cell.angle_beta   90.00
_cell.angle_gamma   90.00
#
_symmetry.space_group_name_H-M   'P 1'
#
loop_
_entity.id
_entity.type
_entity.pdbx_description
1 polymer ?
#
loop_
_entity_poly.entity_id
_entity_poly.type
_entity_poly.pdbx_seq_one_letter_code
_entity_poly.pdbx_strand_id
1 'polypeptide(L)'
;MKTYIAWQSYRKETPCRGYWDDALIEDIFSRQIWSPVCANEFEHVEGIQNVPRSADGCIMILPARHHAHEQYVDKIHDDMMRFKWSIIMLIGDEESAFPAWRLKLRNSKIYLMMPRDAQDQHKCVDVRLLNGYPTDMRKYAGKFRDKELEKPLDWFFSGQDTHERRHLFVECGQAIGGVPDLDATSGGVLVRTEGFTQGLEHDKYYELMAASKIIPCPSGAAAPDSFRFCEALESGCIPIADNRALHGYLPGYWNYVFRDDNLPFPIIDDWRSFPSMLVDTLKDWKPLANKIGAWWLDYKKGLTYQLESDINTLRGSVPEAKTLKDKITVIISSSPIPSHPSPWMIKETIASVRAHLPECEILIMQDGCRPEQQEWFRRYEDYKQELLFLCRNEWHNVQPIFFDQFLHQAEMTRRTLEKIKTPHLLFMEHDTPLCDDQPIEWDGIVRVLESGWAESMRLHHLDYGYIHPEHWDLMIDKERQEVCGIKAMRTNQYSQRPHVSTVDFYKRMMQTFTENSRTFIEDRVYTLFYEGKSPFKLAIYAPEGHIKRSRDLNGREGGPKFDDKLVY
;
A
#
# COMPACT_ATOMS: atom_id res chain seq x y z
N MET A 1 20.50 -22.06 -0.31
CA MET A 1 20.90 -20.86 -1.08
C MET A 1 21.08 -19.72 -0.09
N LYS A 2 22.18 -18.96 -0.19
CA LYS A 2 22.55 -17.94 0.80
C LYS A 2 21.75 -16.66 0.63
N THR A 3 21.19 -16.14 1.71
CA THR A 3 20.44 -14.87 1.78
C THR A 3 21.18 -13.92 2.70
N TYR A 4 21.49 -12.75 2.22
CA TYR A 4 22.16 -11.72 3.03
C TYR A 4 21.14 -10.84 3.73
N ILE A 5 21.38 -10.59 5.02
CA ILE A 5 20.60 -9.69 5.87
C ILE A 5 21.51 -8.52 6.22
N ALA A 6 21.24 -7.35 5.66
CA ALA A 6 22.00 -6.15 5.91
C ALA A 6 21.33 -5.31 7.01
N TRP A 7 21.97 -5.19 8.15
CA TRP A 7 21.60 -4.21 9.16
C TRP A 7 22.20 -2.87 8.77
N GLN A 8 21.34 -1.91 8.41
CA GLN A 8 21.77 -0.68 7.76
C GLN A 8 21.42 0.57 8.57
N SER A 9 22.40 1.46 8.73
CA SER A 9 22.18 2.85 9.09
C SER A 9 22.94 3.78 8.15
N TYR A 10 22.29 4.84 7.72
CA TYR A 10 22.92 5.90 6.90
C TYR A 10 23.39 7.09 7.75
N ARG A 11 23.11 7.05 9.05
CA ARG A 11 23.54 8.07 10.01
C ARG A 11 24.63 7.49 10.90
N LYS A 12 25.72 8.23 11.07
CA LYS A 12 26.88 7.80 11.87
C LYS A 12 26.52 7.63 13.36
N GLU A 13 25.60 8.47 13.84
CA GLU A 13 25.19 8.49 15.25
C GLU A 13 24.13 7.43 15.58
N THR A 14 23.57 6.79 14.58
CA THR A 14 22.51 5.79 14.75
C THR A 14 23.11 4.40 14.54
N PRO A 15 23.17 3.54 15.57
CA PRO A 15 23.67 2.18 15.41
C PRO A 15 22.78 1.38 14.47
N CYS A 16 23.35 0.35 13.83
CA CYS A 16 22.57 -0.58 12.99
C CYS A 16 21.79 -1.61 13.81
N ARG A 17 22.25 -1.89 15.04
CA ARG A 17 21.67 -2.87 15.99
C ARG A 17 21.65 -2.27 17.39
N GLY A 18 21.01 -2.97 18.32
CA GLY A 18 20.93 -2.57 19.73
C GLY A 18 19.63 -1.85 20.04
N TYR A 19 18.61 -2.04 19.20
CA TYR A 19 17.26 -1.55 19.45
C TYR A 19 16.44 -2.53 20.27
N TRP A 20 15.37 -2.03 20.89
CA TRP A 20 14.46 -2.80 21.73
C TRP A 20 13.70 -3.91 20.98
N ASP A 21 13.66 -3.83 19.67
CA ASP A 21 12.92 -4.69 18.77
C ASP A 21 13.79 -5.77 18.08
N ASP A 22 15.09 -5.72 18.27
CA ASP A 22 16.04 -6.60 17.57
C ASP A 22 15.77 -8.09 17.81
N ALA A 23 15.34 -8.47 19.04
CA ALA A 23 15.14 -9.87 19.37
C ALA A 23 13.97 -10.52 18.62
N LEU A 24 12.87 -9.81 18.39
CA LEU A 24 11.77 -10.32 17.55
C LEU A 24 12.26 -10.56 16.12
N ILE A 25 13.01 -9.60 15.56
CA ILE A 25 13.58 -9.73 14.22
C ILE A 25 14.54 -10.92 14.14
N GLU A 26 15.44 -11.08 15.11
CA GLU A 26 16.34 -12.22 15.13
C GLU A 26 15.61 -13.56 15.30
N ASP A 27 14.52 -13.60 16.07
CA ASP A 27 13.68 -14.79 16.22
C ASP A 27 13.03 -15.20 14.89
N ILE A 28 12.58 -14.24 14.07
CA ILE A 28 12.03 -14.50 12.74
C ILE A 28 13.07 -15.19 11.84
N PHE A 29 14.37 -14.86 11.99
CA PHE A 29 15.46 -15.48 11.25
C PHE A 29 16.06 -16.72 11.91
N SER A 30 15.65 -17.07 13.13
CA SER A 30 16.26 -18.17 13.88
C SER A 30 15.76 -19.53 13.41
N ARG A 31 16.64 -20.32 12.78
CA ARG A 31 16.35 -21.69 12.35
C ARG A 31 16.10 -22.66 13.50
N GLN A 32 16.79 -22.46 14.62
CA GLN A 32 16.77 -23.42 15.72
C GLN A 32 15.42 -23.51 16.42
N ILE A 33 14.60 -22.47 16.29
CA ILE A 33 13.34 -22.37 17.00
C ILE A 33 12.17 -22.93 16.17
N TRP A 34 12.22 -22.83 14.81
CA TRP A 34 10.98 -22.90 14.04
C TRP A 34 10.88 -23.97 12.96
N SER A 35 11.97 -24.40 12.32
CA SER A 35 11.84 -25.43 11.28
C SER A 35 13.18 -26.06 10.90
N PRO A 36 13.26 -27.40 10.80
CA PRO A 36 14.37 -28.10 10.16
C PRO A 36 14.33 -28.01 8.62
N VAL A 37 13.29 -27.39 8.03
CA VAL A 37 13.01 -27.41 6.59
C VAL A 37 13.41 -26.10 5.90
N CYS A 38 13.87 -25.09 6.62
CA CYS A 38 14.31 -23.84 6.01
C CYS A 38 15.50 -24.04 5.08
N ALA A 39 15.26 -23.95 3.77
CA ALA A 39 16.29 -24.10 2.73
C ALA A 39 17.22 -22.88 2.61
N ASN A 40 16.91 -21.79 3.29
CA ASN A 40 17.65 -20.54 3.20
C ASN A 40 18.74 -20.46 4.28
N GLU A 41 19.96 -20.15 3.85
CA GLU A 41 21.07 -19.80 4.75
C GLU A 41 21.13 -18.29 4.89
N PHE A 42 20.94 -17.79 6.11
CA PHE A 42 21.03 -16.36 6.40
C PHE A 42 22.43 -15.97 6.84
N GLU A 43 22.99 -14.95 6.22
CA GLU A 43 24.24 -14.32 6.63
C GLU A 43 23.98 -12.85 6.98
N HIS A 44 24.19 -12.51 8.25
CA HIS A 44 24.06 -11.15 8.74
C HIS A 44 25.32 -10.35 8.45
N VAL A 45 25.15 -9.17 7.85
CA VAL A 45 26.22 -8.21 7.59
C VAL A 45 25.84 -6.83 8.11
N GLU A 46 26.82 -6.07 8.56
CA GLU A 46 26.64 -4.67 8.94
C GLU A 46 26.86 -3.79 7.70
N GLY A 47 25.81 -3.09 7.30
CA GLY A 47 25.83 -2.23 6.11
C GLY A 47 25.65 -2.98 4.79
N ILE A 48 24.83 -2.39 3.95
CA ILE A 48 24.49 -2.96 2.63
C ILE A 48 25.70 -3.07 1.69
N GLN A 49 26.71 -2.23 1.91
CA GLN A 49 27.97 -2.25 1.14
C GLN A 49 28.76 -3.55 1.32
N ASN A 50 28.52 -4.28 2.42
CA ASN A 50 29.16 -5.56 2.72
C ASN A 50 28.43 -6.76 2.12
N VAL A 51 27.28 -6.56 1.52
CA VAL A 51 26.59 -7.60 0.73
C VAL A 51 27.36 -7.79 -0.59
N PRO A 52 27.76 -9.03 -0.93
CA PRO A 52 28.51 -9.27 -2.18
C PRO A 52 27.79 -8.75 -3.42
N ARG A 53 28.53 -8.25 -4.39
CA ARG A 53 27.96 -7.77 -5.67
C ARG A 53 27.31 -8.87 -6.48
N SER A 54 27.68 -10.12 -6.24
CA SER A 54 27.10 -11.31 -6.87
C SER A 54 25.77 -11.76 -6.24
N ALA A 55 25.33 -11.13 -5.14
CA ALA A 55 24.08 -11.46 -4.50
C ALA A 55 22.90 -11.02 -5.37
N ASP A 56 21.98 -11.96 -5.66
CA ASP A 56 20.79 -11.67 -6.44
C ASP A 56 19.75 -10.86 -5.65
N GLY A 57 19.74 -11.00 -4.33
CA GLY A 57 18.80 -10.30 -3.46
C GLY A 57 19.32 -10.07 -2.05
N CYS A 58 18.63 -9.21 -1.33
CA CYS A 58 19.01 -8.80 0.01
C CYS A 58 17.77 -8.49 0.88
N ILE A 59 17.89 -8.76 2.17
CA ILE A 59 16.97 -8.27 3.19
C ILE A 59 17.68 -7.10 3.89
N MET A 60 17.11 -5.91 3.85
CA MET A 60 17.61 -4.74 4.57
C MET A 60 16.78 -4.52 5.83
N ILE A 61 17.41 -4.36 6.96
CA ILE A 61 16.77 -3.96 8.22
C ILE A 61 17.24 -2.55 8.54
N LEU A 62 16.30 -1.64 8.74
CA LEU A 62 16.57 -0.21 8.87
C LEU A 62 15.78 0.41 10.03
N PRO A 63 16.43 1.15 10.96
CA PRO A 63 15.73 1.96 11.96
C PRO A 63 15.06 3.17 11.29
N ALA A 64 13.79 3.01 10.95
CA ALA A 64 13.07 3.86 10.01
C ALA A 64 12.89 5.30 10.48
N ARG A 65 12.54 5.53 11.76
CA ARG A 65 12.36 6.88 12.34
C ARG A 65 13.53 7.81 12.05
N HIS A 66 14.76 7.30 12.19
CA HIS A 66 15.98 8.10 12.00
C HIS A 66 16.30 8.40 10.55
N HIS A 67 15.61 7.76 9.61
CA HIS A 67 15.85 7.82 8.17
C HIS A 67 14.66 8.37 7.38
N ALA A 68 13.69 9.00 8.03
CA ALA A 68 12.48 9.54 7.39
C ALA A 68 12.75 10.71 6.43
N HIS A 69 13.93 11.33 6.50
CA HIS A 69 14.30 12.44 5.62
C HIS A 69 14.52 11.98 4.18
N GLU A 70 14.06 12.75 3.20
CA GLU A 70 14.08 12.42 1.76
C GLU A 70 15.43 11.91 1.24
N GLN A 71 16.51 12.56 1.62
CA GLN A 71 17.87 12.16 1.20
C GLN A 71 18.24 10.70 1.55
N TYR A 72 17.69 10.18 2.65
CA TYR A 72 17.93 8.79 3.04
C TYR A 72 17.01 7.83 2.30
N VAL A 73 15.78 8.24 2.04
CA VAL A 73 14.81 7.44 1.29
C VAL A 73 15.33 7.18 -0.13
N ASP A 74 15.83 8.22 -0.79
CA ASP A 74 16.40 8.10 -2.13
C ASP A 74 17.64 7.19 -2.12
N LYS A 75 18.50 7.33 -1.12
CA LYS A 75 19.70 6.48 -0.97
C LYS A 75 19.34 5.01 -0.72
N ILE A 76 18.32 4.74 0.10
CA ILE A 76 17.80 3.38 0.33
C ILE A 76 17.30 2.80 -0.99
N HIS A 77 16.53 3.60 -1.73
CA HIS A 77 16.02 3.21 -3.03
C HIS A 77 17.17 2.81 -3.97
N ASP A 78 18.18 3.66 -4.12
CA ASP A 78 19.31 3.42 -5.01
C ASP A 78 20.12 2.17 -4.61
N ASP A 79 20.39 2.00 -3.33
CA ASP A 79 21.11 0.84 -2.81
C ASP A 79 20.36 -0.47 -3.06
N MET A 80 19.02 -0.45 -2.94
CA MET A 80 18.20 -1.65 -3.15
C MET A 80 17.97 -1.97 -4.63
N MET A 81 18.02 -0.97 -5.52
CA MET A 81 17.86 -1.17 -6.97
C MET A 81 18.92 -2.08 -7.60
N ARG A 82 20.05 -2.29 -6.95
CA ARG A 82 21.10 -3.20 -7.45
C ARG A 82 20.71 -4.68 -7.36
N PHE A 83 19.69 -5.03 -6.58
CA PHE A 83 19.26 -6.41 -6.38
C PHE A 83 18.09 -6.77 -7.30
N LYS A 84 18.04 -8.02 -7.74
CA LYS A 84 16.92 -8.56 -8.52
C LYS A 84 15.64 -8.67 -7.67
N TRP A 85 15.81 -8.89 -6.36
CA TRP A 85 14.72 -8.92 -5.40
C TRP A 85 15.18 -8.35 -4.06
N SER A 86 14.23 -7.86 -3.25
CA SER A 86 14.55 -7.30 -1.94
C SER A 86 13.41 -7.41 -0.95
N ILE A 87 13.76 -7.48 0.34
CA ILE A 87 12.83 -7.26 1.45
C ILE A 87 13.38 -6.10 2.28
N ILE A 88 12.55 -5.14 2.62
CA ILE A 88 12.92 -4.00 3.44
C ILE A 88 12.12 -4.08 4.73
N MET A 89 12.80 -4.27 5.86
CA MET A 89 12.21 -4.28 7.19
C MET A 89 12.45 -2.93 7.85
N LEU A 90 11.40 -2.18 8.04
CA LEU A 90 11.39 -0.86 8.67
C LEU A 90 11.04 -1.04 10.15
N ILE A 91 12.02 -0.82 11.02
CA ILE A 91 11.89 -0.99 12.47
C ILE A 91 11.94 0.36 13.19
N GLY A 92 11.40 0.43 14.41
CA GLY A 92 11.52 1.59 15.29
C GLY A 92 10.90 2.88 14.75
N ASP A 93 9.73 2.83 14.12
CA ASP A 93 9.02 4.02 13.62
C ASP A 93 7.67 4.26 14.34
N GLU A 94 7.74 4.50 15.64
CA GLU A 94 6.55 4.72 16.49
C GLU A 94 5.65 5.87 16.00
N GLU A 95 6.23 6.87 15.35
CA GLU A 95 5.51 8.05 14.86
C GLU A 95 5.02 7.88 13.43
N SER A 96 5.33 6.75 12.77
CA SER A 96 5.06 6.53 11.34
C SER A 96 5.54 7.68 10.45
N ALA A 97 6.73 8.19 10.77
CA ALA A 97 7.33 9.32 10.08
C ALA A 97 7.98 8.92 8.73
N PHE A 98 8.32 7.64 8.60
CA PHE A 98 9.02 7.15 7.41
C PHE A 98 8.05 6.99 6.23
N PRO A 99 8.33 7.59 5.06
CA PRO A 99 7.47 7.50 3.90
C PRO A 99 7.66 6.16 3.15
N ALA A 100 7.25 5.06 3.76
CA ALA A 100 7.42 3.69 3.24
C ALA A 100 6.89 3.51 1.81
N TRP A 101 5.84 4.25 1.43
CA TRP A 101 5.25 4.24 0.09
C TRP A 101 6.22 4.66 -1.03
N ARG A 102 7.28 5.41 -0.70
CA ARG A 102 8.35 5.79 -1.66
C ARG A 102 9.33 4.64 -1.95
N LEU A 103 9.36 3.60 -1.12
CA LEU A 103 10.24 2.45 -1.27
C LEU A 103 9.65 1.31 -2.09
N LYS A 104 8.48 1.48 -2.72
CA LYS A 104 7.89 0.42 -3.53
C LYS A 104 8.71 0.17 -4.79
N LEU A 105 9.67 -0.75 -4.66
CA LEU A 105 10.54 -1.21 -5.72
C LEU A 105 9.87 -2.38 -6.46
N ARG A 106 10.26 -2.56 -7.72
CA ARG A 106 9.88 -3.75 -8.46
C ARG A 106 10.52 -4.98 -7.79
N ASN A 107 9.71 -6.03 -7.58
CA ASN A 107 10.16 -7.28 -6.97
C ASN A 107 10.69 -7.09 -5.54
N SER A 108 9.97 -6.34 -4.73
CA SER A 108 10.29 -6.08 -3.31
C SER A 108 9.08 -6.30 -2.42
N LYS A 109 9.37 -6.54 -1.13
CA LYS A 109 8.39 -6.59 -0.04
C LYS A 109 8.77 -5.61 1.06
N ILE A 110 7.79 -4.98 1.67
CA ILE A 110 7.98 -4.05 2.79
C ILE A 110 7.36 -4.64 4.04
N TYR A 111 8.17 -4.81 5.07
CA TYR A 111 7.79 -5.19 6.41
C TYR A 111 7.89 -3.94 7.29
N LEU A 112 6.82 -3.59 7.99
CA LEU A 112 6.78 -2.38 8.81
C LEU A 112 6.34 -2.70 10.23
N MET A 113 7.15 -2.28 11.21
CA MET A 113 6.78 -2.26 12.62
C MET A 113 5.83 -1.11 12.93
N MET A 114 4.89 -1.37 13.83
CA MET A 114 3.92 -0.39 14.32
C MET A 114 3.20 0.38 13.20
N PRO A 115 2.63 -0.31 12.20
CA PRO A 115 1.95 0.38 11.12
C PRO A 115 0.74 1.12 11.66
N ARG A 116 0.58 2.38 11.30
CA ARG A 116 -0.67 3.09 11.52
C ARG A 116 -1.75 2.49 10.64
N ASP A 117 -2.98 2.60 11.15
CA ASP A 117 -4.16 2.20 10.43
C ASP A 117 -4.20 2.71 8.97
N ALA A 118 -4.89 1.94 8.19
CA ALA A 118 -5.46 2.06 6.85
C ALA A 118 -5.38 3.39 6.07
N GLN A 119 -4.89 4.46 6.63
CA GLN A 119 -4.62 5.68 5.88
C GLN A 119 -3.44 5.47 4.94
N ASP A 120 -3.63 5.80 3.74
CA ASP A 120 -2.87 5.71 2.50
C ASP A 120 -1.35 5.50 2.53
N GLN A 121 -0.66 5.91 3.57
CA GLN A 121 0.79 5.77 3.70
C GLN A 121 1.27 4.31 3.80
N HIS A 122 0.42 3.39 4.29
CA HIS A 122 0.80 2.01 4.58
C HIS A 122 0.14 0.97 3.68
N LYS A 123 -0.57 1.38 2.64
CA LYS A 123 -1.09 0.46 1.61
C LYS A 123 0.01 -0.32 0.88
N CYS A 124 1.25 0.18 0.90
CA CYS A 124 2.41 -0.49 0.33
C CYS A 124 3.02 -1.56 1.24
N VAL A 125 2.57 -1.69 2.50
CA VAL A 125 3.12 -2.62 3.48
C VAL A 125 2.60 -4.03 3.23
N ASP A 126 3.51 -4.95 2.97
CA ASP A 126 3.18 -6.36 2.73
C ASP A 126 2.96 -7.11 4.04
N VAL A 127 3.83 -6.86 5.04
CA VAL A 127 3.78 -7.52 6.35
C VAL A 127 3.84 -6.48 7.48
N ARG A 128 2.95 -6.64 8.45
CA ARG A 128 2.89 -5.81 9.65
C ARG A 128 3.57 -6.51 10.79
N LEU A 129 4.42 -5.79 11.51
CA LEU A 129 5.16 -6.31 12.64
C LEU A 129 4.82 -5.53 13.91
N LEU A 130 4.93 -6.20 15.04
CA LEU A 130 4.88 -5.57 16.36
C LEU A 130 6.19 -4.85 16.66
N ASN A 131 6.16 -4.02 17.69
CA ASN A 131 7.34 -3.32 18.21
C ASN A 131 8.46 -4.28 18.68
N GLY A 132 8.10 -5.48 19.10
CA GLY A 132 9.07 -6.49 19.50
C GLY A 132 9.55 -6.39 20.96
N TYR A 133 10.70 -6.93 21.23
CA TYR A 133 11.30 -7.02 22.56
C TYR A 133 12.82 -7.08 22.46
N PRO A 134 13.56 -6.66 23.52
CA PRO A 134 15.01 -6.58 23.49
C PRO A 134 15.70 -7.96 23.64
N THR A 135 16.92 -8.04 23.12
CA THR A 135 17.73 -9.28 23.16
C THR A 135 18.05 -9.75 24.57
N ASP A 136 18.20 -8.84 25.53
CA ASP A 136 18.46 -9.15 26.93
C ASP A 136 17.37 -10.02 27.55
N MET A 137 16.13 -9.88 27.07
CA MET A 137 15.01 -10.67 27.56
C MET A 137 15.14 -12.17 27.32
N ARG A 138 15.92 -12.60 26.33
CA ARG A 138 16.19 -14.01 26.06
C ARG A 138 16.83 -14.75 27.24
N LYS A 139 17.60 -14.03 28.07
CA LYS A 139 18.19 -14.61 29.30
C LYS A 139 17.11 -15.08 30.27
N TYR A 140 15.93 -14.45 30.21
CA TYR A 140 14.82 -14.68 31.13
C TYR A 140 13.72 -15.54 30.51
N ALA A 141 13.41 -15.40 29.25
CA ALA A 141 12.34 -16.12 28.55
C ALA A 141 12.50 -17.67 28.66
N GLY A 142 13.72 -18.19 28.51
CA GLY A 142 13.99 -19.62 28.65
C GLY A 142 13.83 -20.14 30.09
N LYS A 143 14.07 -19.30 31.11
CA LYS A 143 13.91 -19.70 32.51
C LYS A 143 12.44 -19.87 32.91
N PHE A 144 11.52 -19.23 32.21
CA PHE A 144 10.13 -19.15 32.62
C PHE A 144 9.19 -20.02 31.77
N ARG A 145 9.64 -20.51 30.61
CA ARG A 145 8.84 -21.42 29.78
C ARG A 145 8.86 -22.88 30.26
N ASP A 146 9.99 -23.32 30.89
CA ASP A 146 10.19 -24.74 31.24
C ASP A 146 9.78 -25.10 32.65
N LYS A 147 9.31 -24.17 33.44
CA LYS A 147 8.84 -24.43 34.80
C LYS A 147 7.36 -24.11 34.92
N GLU A 148 6.59 -24.98 35.57
CA GLU A 148 5.31 -24.63 36.18
C GLU A 148 5.54 -23.60 37.29
N LEU A 149 5.90 -22.38 36.87
CA LEU A 149 6.15 -21.28 37.80
C LEU A 149 4.83 -20.88 38.42
N GLU A 150 4.77 -20.98 39.73
CA GLU A 150 3.79 -20.22 40.49
C GLU A 150 4.11 -18.75 40.28
N LYS A 151 3.20 -18.03 39.65
CA LYS A 151 3.26 -16.58 39.50
C LYS A 151 2.57 -15.96 40.72
N PRO A 152 3.35 -15.54 41.75
CA PRO A 152 2.77 -15.08 43.02
C PRO A 152 2.06 -13.71 42.86
N LEU A 153 2.56 -12.85 41.98
CA LEU A 153 1.98 -11.53 41.76
C LEU A 153 0.77 -11.59 40.86
N ASP A 154 -0.26 -10.85 41.18
CA ASP A 154 -1.44 -10.73 40.34
C ASP A 154 -1.14 -9.88 39.11
N TRP A 155 -0.43 -8.77 39.27
CA TRP A 155 -0.02 -7.93 38.16
C TRP A 155 1.22 -7.09 38.51
N PHE A 156 1.91 -6.62 37.45
CA PHE A 156 3.09 -5.74 37.56
C PHE A 156 3.08 -4.67 36.49
N PHE A 157 3.44 -3.46 36.90
CA PHE A 157 3.74 -2.36 36.01
C PHE A 157 4.93 -1.55 36.52
N SER A 158 5.89 -1.28 35.64
CA SER A 158 6.93 -0.27 35.86
C SER A 158 7.03 0.63 34.64
N GLY A 159 6.93 1.93 34.83
CA GLY A 159 7.02 2.87 33.70
C GLY A 159 6.63 4.30 34.03
N GLN A 160 6.82 5.16 33.03
CA GLN A 160 6.51 6.57 33.12
C GLN A 160 5.01 6.82 33.10
N ASP A 161 4.63 7.87 33.83
CA ASP A 161 3.30 8.43 33.88
C ASP A 161 3.27 9.74 33.05
N THR A 162 3.28 9.64 31.74
CA THR A 162 3.58 10.75 30.82
C THR A 162 2.39 11.32 30.06
N HIS A 163 1.24 10.64 30.05
CA HIS A 163 0.06 11.07 29.31
C HIS A 163 -1.24 10.51 29.89
N GLU A 164 -2.37 11.08 29.51
CA GLU A 164 -3.69 10.83 30.08
C GLU A 164 -4.02 9.33 30.28
N ARG A 165 -3.75 8.47 29.28
CA ARG A 165 -4.06 7.06 29.40
C ARG A 165 -3.21 6.34 30.46
N ARG A 166 -1.96 6.75 30.64
CA ARG A 166 -1.09 6.22 31.69
C ARG A 166 -1.46 6.78 33.05
N HIS A 167 -1.82 8.08 33.15
CA HIS A 167 -2.36 8.67 34.38
C HIS A 167 -3.57 7.89 34.85
N LEU A 168 -4.54 7.65 33.97
CA LEU A 168 -5.76 6.93 34.30
C LEU A 168 -5.47 5.50 34.75
N PHE A 169 -4.56 4.80 34.07
CA PHE A 169 -4.12 3.47 34.50
C PHE A 169 -3.47 3.51 35.89
N VAL A 170 -2.55 4.44 36.14
CA VAL A 170 -1.85 4.58 37.42
C VAL A 170 -2.81 4.85 38.57
N GLU A 171 -3.77 5.76 38.38
CA GLU A 171 -4.83 6.05 39.35
C GLU A 171 -5.64 4.77 39.68
N CYS A 172 -6.08 4.05 38.66
CA CYS A 172 -6.82 2.81 38.86
C CYS A 172 -5.98 1.72 39.54
N GLY A 173 -4.70 1.59 39.15
CA GLY A 173 -3.78 0.63 39.76
C GLY A 173 -3.51 0.92 41.24
N GLN A 174 -3.37 2.19 41.63
CA GLN A 174 -3.26 2.61 43.03
C GLN A 174 -4.54 2.30 43.81
N ALA A 175 -5.69 2.57 43.23
CA ALA A 175 -7.00 2.34 43.87
C ALA A 175 -7.24 0.84 44.20
N ILE A 176 -6.63 -0.07 43.45
CA ILE A 176 -6.73 -1.53 43.71
C ILE A 176 -5.54 -2.09 44.49
N GLY A 177 -4.78 -1.23 45.16
CA GLY A 177 -3.71 -1.65 46.07
C GLY A 177 -2.37 -1.93 45.36
N GLY A 178 -2.12 -1.37 44.19
CA GLY A 178 -0.79 -1.39 43.57
C GLY A 178 0.21 -0.60 44.39
N VAL A 179 1.29 -1.24 44.85
CA VAL A 179 2.33 -0.66 45.72
C VAL A 179 3.70 -0.77 45.06
N PRO A 180 4.64 0.16 45.33
CA PRO A 180 5.99 0.10 44.78
C PRO A 180 6.92 -0.85 45.59
N ASP A 181 6.36 -1.97 46.05
CA ASP A 181 7.13 -2.96 46.81
C ASP A 181 7.74 -3.99 45.86
N LEU A 182 9.05 -3.93 45.66
CA LEU A 182 9.79 -4.82 44.77
C LEU A 182 9.98 -6.24 45.32
N ASP A 183 9.74 -6.44 46.60
CA ASP A 183 9.84 -7.74 47.28
C ASP A 183 8.46 -8.32 47.59
N ALA A 184 7.40 -7.74 47.02
CA ALA A 184 6.04 -8.23 47.16
C ALA A 184 5.92 -9.69 46.68
N THR A 185 5.21 -10.49 47.44
CA THR A 185 4.96 -11.93 47.16
C THR A 185 3.51 -12.19 46.77
N SER A 186 2.68 -11.17 46.67
CA SER A 186 1.28 -11.26 46.24
C SER A 186 0.74 -9.88 45.87
N GLY A 187 -0.41 -9.86 45.19
CA GLY A 187 -1.09 -8.61 44.79
C GLY A 187 -0.43 -7.90 43.60
N GLY A 188 -0.56 -6.58 43.55
CA GLY A 188 -0.09 -5.74 42.45
C GLY A 188 1.14 -4.91 42.79
N VAL A 189 2.12 -4.88 41.90
CA VAL A 189 3.30 -4.02 42.00
C VAL A 189 3.22 -2.89 40.97
N LEU A 190 3.28 -1.64 41.44
CA LEU A 190 3.19 -0.43 40.62
C LEU A 190 4.39 0.48 40.87
N VAL A 191 5.33 0.55 39.96
CA VAL A 191 6.51 1.40 40.03
C VAL A 191 6.42 2.51 39.02
N ARG A 192 6.34 3.76 39.51
CA ARG A 192 6.42 4.95 38.65
C ARG A 192 7.87 5.36 38.45
N THR A 193 8.22 5.66 37.20
CA THR A 193 9.57 6.10 36.84
C THR A 193 9.54 7.52 36.29
N GLU A 194 10.57 8.33 36.60
CA GLU A 194 10.65 9.73 36.16
C GLU A 194 11.18 9.90 34.73
N GLY A 195 11.97 8.92 34.23
CA GLY A 195 12.57 8.97 32.90
C GLY A 195 12.56 7.61 32.22
N PHE A 196 12.69 7.61 30.90
CA PHE A 196 12.68 6.39 30.07
C PHE A 196 13.83 5.42 30.45
N THR A 197 14.97 5.99 30.84
CA THR A 197 16.16 5.23 31.24
C THR A 197 16.37 5.19 32.76
N GLN A 198 15.42 5.67 33.55
CA GLN A 198 15.50 5.74 34.99
C GLN A 198 14.56 4.72 35.67
N GLY A 199 14.35 3.59 34.99
CA GLY A 199 13.53 2.50 35.46
C GLY A 199 14.25 1.57 36.45
N LEU A 200 13.62 0.43 36.68
CA LEU A 200 14.27 -0.66 37.41
C LEU A 200 15.45 -1.20 36.59
N GLU A 201 16.45 -1.76 37.31
CA GLU A 201 17.47 -2.57 36.66
C GLU A 201 16.79 -3.68 35.86
N HIS A 202 17.31 -3.99 34.66
CA HIS A 202 16.68 -4.92 33.72
C HIS A 202 16.39 -6.28 34.36
N ASP A 203 17.32 -6.83 35.14
CA ASP A 203 17.17 -8.11 35.80
C ASP A 203 15.96 -8.10 36.75
N LYS A 204 15.85 -7.07 37.60
CA LYS A 204 14.71 -6.94 38.52
C LYS A 204 13.38 -6.72 37.82
N TYR A 205 13.39 -5.91 36.73
CA TYR A 205 12.20 -5.67 35.89
C TYR A 205 11.66 -6.99 35.32
N TYR A 206 12.53 -7.80 34.72
CA TYR A 206 12.10 -9.06 34.09
C TYR A 206 11.75 -10.14 35.14
N GLU A 207 12.40 -10.15 36.31
CA GLU A 207 12.00 -11.01 37.40
C GLU A 207 10.59 -10.73 37.89
N LEU A 208 10.26 -9.46 38.14
CA LEU A 208 8.91 -9.06 38.55
C LEU A 208 7.86 -9.32 37.47
N MET A 209 8.20 -9.05 36.21
CA MET A 209 7.33 -9.37 35.09
C MET A 209 7.04 -10.88 35.05
N ALA A 210 8.06 -11.70 35.12
CA ALA A 210 7.92 -13.15 35.07
C ALA A 210 7.17 -13.74 36.28
N ALA A 211 7.31 -13.11 37.45
CA ALA A 211 6.56 -13.48 38.65
C ALA A 211 5.07 -13.07 38.61
N SER A 212 4.64 -12.32 37.61
CA SER A 212 3.30 -11.77 37.52
C SER A 212 2.41 -12.57 36.57
N LYS A 213 1.10 -12.67 36.88
CA LYS A 213 0.11 -13.33 36.06
C LYS A 213 -0.31 -12.41 34.88
N ILE A 214 -0.51 -11.12 35.17
CA ILE A 214 -1.05 -10.13 34.26
C ILE A 214 -0.12 -8.94 34.15
N ILE A 215 0.09 -8.46 32.95
CA ILE A 215 0.88 -7.25 32.67
C ILE A 215 -0.03 -6.22 31.97
N PRO A 216 -0.42 -5.15 32.66
CA PRO A 216 -1.08 -4.03 32.02
C PRO A 216 -0.14 -3.33 31.03
N CYS A 217 -0.61 -3.13 29.81
CA CYS A 217 0.16 -2.56 28.72
C CYS A 217 -0.49 -1.25 28.23
N PRO A 218 -0.54 -0.19 29.09
CA PRO A 218 -1.02 1.09 28.61
C PRO A 218 -0.14 1.59 27.49
N SER A 219 -0.79 2.17 26.47
CA SER A 219 -0.14 2.60 25.23
C SER A 219 1.07 3.50 25.45
N GLY A 220 1.95 3.56 24.48
CA GLY A 220 2.87 4.66 24.31
C GLY A 220 2.13 5.95 23.91
N ALA A 221 2.84 7.07 23.87
CA ALA A 221 2.25 8.31 23.41
C ALA A 221 1.85 8.26 21.92
N ALA A 222 2.61 7.51 21.13
CA ALA A 222 2.44 7.44 19.69
C ALA A 222 1.65 6.21 19.22
N ALA A 223 1.77 5.04 19.86
CA ALA A 223 1.19 3.77 19.41
C ALA A 223 0.54 2.98 20.55
N PRO A 224 -0.53 2.19 20.29
CA PRO A 224 -1.07 1.21 21.25
C PRO A 224 -0.04 0.13 21.59
N ASP A 225 0.76 -0.26 20.61
CA ASP A 225 1.84 -1.21 20.75
C ASP A 225 2.99 -0.60 21.56
N SER A 226 3.29 -1.22 22.67
CA SER A 226 4.43 -0.88 23.53
C SER A 226 5.30 -2.11 23.73
N PHE A 227 6.60 -1.93 23.97
CA PHE A 227 7.52 -3.05 24.27
C PHE A 227 6.96 -3.99 25.31
N ARG A 228 6.32 -3.46 26.34
CA ARG A 228 5.74 -4.21 27.45
C ARG A 228 4.77 -5.28 27.00
N PHE A 229 4.04 -5.05 25.90
CA PHE A 229 3.12 -6.03 25.34
C PHE A 229 3.87 -7.29 24.89
N CYS A 230 4.91 -7.12 24.09
CA CYS A 230 5.73 -8.24 23.61
C CYS A 230 6.56 -8.86 24.73
N GLU A 231 7.07 -8.06 25.66
CA GLU A 231 7.78 -8.53 26.86
C GLU A 231 6.89 -9.39 27.75
N ALA A 232 5.62 -9.00 27.93
CA ALA A 232 4.63 -9.79 28.65
C ALA A 232 4.39 -11.16 28.01
N LEU A 233 4.25 -11.19 26.68
CA LEU A 233 4.10 -12.43 25.92
C LEU A 233 5.32 -13.34 26.05
N GLU A 234 6.53 -12.80 25.96
CA GLU A 234 7.77 -13.56 26.14
C GLU A 234 7.95 -14.08 27.56
N SER A 235 7.45 -13.36 28.56
CA SER A 235 7.47 -13.78 29.98
C SER A 235 6.36 -14.75 30.36
N GLY A 236 5.51 -15.17 29.41
CA GLY A 236 4.38 -16.05 29.66
C GLY A 236 3.30 -15.43 30.55
N CYS A 237 3.14 -14.12 30.47
CA CYS A 237 2.11 -13.36 31.17
C CYS A 237 0.91 -13.08 30.24
N ILE A 238 -0.20 -12.67 30.83
CA ILE A 238 -1.36 -12.19 30.11
C ILE A 238 -1.21 -10.68 29.93
N PRO A 239 -0.96 -10.16 28.72
CA PRO A 239 -1.01 -8.71 28.49
C PRO A 239 -2.47 -8.22 28.51
N ILE A 240 -2.74 -7.11 29.16
CA ILE A 240 -3.96 -6.31 28.93
C ILE A 240 -3.58 -5.20 27.99
N ALA A 241 -3.99 -5.31 26.74
CA ALA A 241 -3.58 -4.42 25.66
C ALA A 241 -4.47 -3.17 25.59
N ASP A 242 -3.85 -1.99 25.46
CA ASP A 242 -4.59 -0.75 25.23
C ASP A 242 -5.09 -0.68 23.79
N ASN A 243 -6.37 -0.38 23.59
CA ASN A 243 -6.96 -0.26 22.24
C ASN A 243 -6.70 1.11 21.59
N ARG A 244 -6.15 2.06 22.31
CA ARG A 244 -5.97 3.44 21.86
C ARG A 244 -4.59 3.97 22.18
N ALA A 245 -4.12 4.90 21.36
CA ALA A 245 -2.99 5.76 21.67
C ALA A 245 -3.44 7.22 21.74
N LEU A 246 -2.59 8.08 22.29
CA LEU A 246 -2.90 9.51 22.41
C LEU A 246 -3.04 10.19 21.04
N HIS A 247 -2.26 9.78 20.06
CA HIS A 247 -2.20 10.40 18.73
C HIS A 247 -2.39 9.38 17.61
N GLY A 248 -3.51 9.49 16.91
CA GLY A 248 -3.62 9.02 15.53
C GLY A 248 -3.81 7.52 15.28
N TYR A 249 -4.07 6.70 16.30
CA TYR A 249 -4.44 5.31 16.12
C TYR A 249 -5.94 5.11 16.30
N LEU A 250 -6.57 4.44 15.32
CA LEU A 250 -7.99 4.14 15.38
C LEU A 250 -8.26 2.92 16.27
N PRO A 251 -9.47 2.78 16.81
CA PRO A 251 -9.91 1.54 17.46
C PRO A 251 -9.73 0.35 16.51
N GLY A 252 -9.36 -0.82 17.05
CA GLY A 252 -9.12 -2.01 16.23
C GLY A 252 -7.67 -2.19 15.75
N TYR A 253 -6.73 -1.42 16.31
CA TYR A 253 -5.31 -1.53 15.97
C TYR A 253 -4.79 -2.97 16.02
N TRP A 254 -5.11 -3.72 17.04
CA TRP A 254 -4.65 -5.10 17.22
C TRP A 254 -5.19 -6.04 16.14
N ASN A 255 -6.50 -5.94 15.82
CA ASN A 255 -7.10 -6.70 14.71
C ASN A 255 -6.44 -6.34 13.38
N TYR A 256 -6.13 -5.07 13.18
CA TYR A 256 -5.43 -4.61 11.99
C TYR A 256 -4.01 -5.18 11.89
N VAL A 257 -3.23 -5.17 12.96
CA VAL A 257 -1.84 -5.68 12.95
C VAL A 257 -1.81 -7.18 12.76
N PHE A 258 -2.61 -7.92 13.53
CA PHE A 258 -2.64 -9.38 13.49
C PHE A 258 -3.46 -9.96 12.34
N ARG A 259 -4.30 -9.16 11.69
CA ARG A 259 -5.28 -9.61 10.69
C ARG A 259 -6.21 -10.70 11.22
N ASP A 260 -6.55 -10.62 12.49
CA ASP A 260 -7.39 -11.58 13.20
C ASP A 260 -8.38 -10.83 14.09
N ASP A 261 -9.66 -11.22 14.01
CA ASP A 261 -10.73 -10.65 14.84
C ASP A 261 -10.90 -11.40 16.16
N ASN A 262 -10.24 -12.55 16.34
CA ASN A 262 -10.37 -13.42 17.50
C ASN A 262 -9.07 -13.50 18.33
N LEU A 263 -8.57 -12.35 18.74
CA LEU A 263 -7.35 -12.25 19.54
C LEU A 263 -7.55 -12.90 20.93
N PRO A 264 -6.58 -13.69 21.42
CA PRO A 264 -6.76 -14.45 22.66
C PRO A 264 -6.54 -13.64 23.94
N PHE A 265 -6.05 -12.41 23.85
CA PHE A 265 -5.70 -11.57 25.00
C PHE A 265 -6.73 -10.47 25.22
N PRO A 266 -6.91 -10.00 26.47
CA PRO A 266 -7.80 -8.89 26.78
C PRO A 266 -7.35 -7.57 26.15
N ILE A 267 -8.32 -6.83 25.60
CA ILE A 267 -8.11 -5.49 25.04
C ILE A 267 -9.00 -4.51 25.81
N ILE A 268 -8.43 -3.38 26.22
CA ILE A 268 -9.12 -2.38 27.06
C ILE A 268 -9.28 -1.05 26.31
N ASP A 269 -10.49 -0.53 26.28
CA ASP A 269 -10.80 0.79 25.71
C ASP A 269 -10.65 1.93 26.74
N ASP A 270 -10.98 1.63 27.99
CA ASP A 270 -10.93 2.59 29.09
C ASP A 270 -10.31 1.93 30.33
N TRP A 271 -9.21 2.49 30.80
CA TRP A 271 -8.48 1.97 31.97
C TRP A 271 -9.28 2.00 33.27
N ARG A 272 -10.39 2.74 33.34
CA ARG A 272 -11.33 2.67 34.47
C ARG A 272 -11.95 1.29 34.64
N SER A 273 -12.00 0.49 33.58
CA SER A 273 -12.46 -0.90 33.65
C SER A 273 -11.38 -1.91 34.05
N PHE A 274 -10.13 -1.45 34.25
CA PHE A 274 -9.02 -2.34 34.64
C PHE A 274 -9.30 -3.16 35.90
N PRO A 275 -9.86 -2.58 37.01
CA PRO A 275 -10.15 -3.36 38.21
C PRO A 275 -11.07 -4.56 37.96
N SER A 276 -12.15 -4.38 37.19
CA SER A 276 -13.07 -5.46 36.86
C SER A 276 -12.45 -6.48 35.92
N MET A 277 -11.73 -6.01 34.88
CA MET A 277 -11.04 -6.88 33.93
C MET A 277 -9.95 -7.71 34.62
N LEU A 278 -9.22 -7.13 35.57
CA LEU A 278 -8.21 -7.84 36.38
C LEU A 278 -8.85 -9.00 37.15
N VAL A 279 -9.93 -8.74 37.89
CA VAL A 279 -10.66 -9.75 38.66
C VAL A 279 -11.14 -10.89 37.76
N ASP A 280 -11.73 -10.56 36.61
CA ASP A 280 -12.26 -11.56 35.68
C ASP A 280 -11.13 -12.38 35.04
N THR A 281 -10.04 -11.74 34.67
CA THR A 281 -8.88 -12.42 34.07
C THR A 281 -8.17 -13.34 35.08
N LEU A 282 -8.13 -12.96 36.35
CA LEU A 282 -7.48 -13.77 37.40
C LEU A 282 -8.24 -15.07 37.70
N LYS A 283 -9.57 -15.14 37.47
CA LYS A 283 -10.37 -16.35 37.73
C LYS A 283 -9.83 -17.58 36.98
N ASP A 284 -9.44 -17.41 35.74
CA ASP A 284 -8.97 -18.48 34.86
C ASP A 284 -7.63 -18.12 34.19
N TRP A 285 -6.74 -17.44 34.92
CA TRP A 285 -5.51 -16.90 34.35
C TRP A 285 -4.59 -17.96 33.73
N LYS A 286 -4.44 -19.14 34.36
CA LYS A 286 -3.47 -20.17 33.91
C LYS A 286 -3.86 -20.77 32.54
N PRO A 287 -5.09 -21.23 32.31
CA PRO A 287 -5.54 -21.64 30.98
C PRO A 287 -5.41 -20.54 29.92
N LEU A 288 -5.77 -19.30 30.29
CA LEU A 288 -5.67 -18.15 29.38
C LEU A 288 -4.21 -17.84 29.02
N ALA A 289 -3.29 -17.81 30.00
CA ALA A 289 -1.87 -17.61 29.76
C ALA A 289 -1.29 -18.68 28.82
N ASN A 290 -1.66 -19.96 29.01
CA ASN A 290 -1.25 -21.05 28.16
C ASN A 290 -1.75 -20.89 26.71
N LYS A 291 -3.03 -20.49 26.55
CA LYS A 291 -3.62 -20.22 25.24
C LYS A 291 -2.90 -19.07 24.53
N ILE A 292 -2.64 -17.97 25.24
CA ILE A 292 -1.92 -16.81 24.71
C ILE A 292 -0.48 -17.19 24.34
N GLY A 293 0.20 -17.94 25.20
CA GLY A 293 1.58 -18.41 24.93
C GLY A 293 1.67 -19.29 23.68
N ALA A 294 0.73 -20.22 23.49
CA ALA A 294 0.66 -21.04 22.28
C ALA A 294 0.41 -20.19 21.04
N TRP A 295 -0.55 -19.28 21.11
CA TRP A 295 -0.86 -18.34 20.04
C TRP A 295 0.35 -17.45 19.66
N TRP A 296 1.08 -16.95 20.67
CA TRP A 296 2.28 -16.14 20.45
C TRP A 296 3.39 -16.90 19.71
N LEU A 297 3.59 -18.17 20.11
CA LEU A 297 4.53 -19.04 19.40
C LEU A 297 4.12 -19.27 17.95
N ASP A 298 2.84 -19.51 17.71
CA ASP A 298 2.33 -19.73 16.35
C ASP A 298 2.38 -18.45 15.50
N TYR A 299 2.15 -17.28 16.10
CA TYR A 299 2.35 -15.99 15.42
C TYR A 299 3.81 -15.82 14.96
N LYS A 300 4.80 -16.04 15.84
CA LYS A 300 6.21 -15.93 15.47
C LYS A 300 6.61 -16.95 14.39
N LYS A 301 6.11 -18.17 14.46
CA LYS A 301 6.29 -19.17 13.39
C LYS A 301 5.67 -18.69 12.08
N GLY A 302 4.47 -18.14 12.15
CA GLY A 302 3.77 -17.58 11.00
C GLY A 302 4.59 -16.50 10.29
N LEU A 303 5.23 -15.60 11.03
CA LEU A 303 6.15 -14.60 10.47
C LEU A 303 7.35 -15.22 9.76
N THR A 304 7.94 -16.28 10.33
CA THR A 304 9.05 -17.00 9.69
C THR A 304 8.61 -17.67 8.39
N TYR A 305 7.46 -18.36 8.39
CA TYR A 305 6.91 -18.97 7.18
C TYR A 305 6.55 -17.93 6.12
N GLN A 306 6.00 -16.77 6.54
CA GLN A 306 5.72 -15.68 5.62
C GLN A 306 6.99 -15.16 4.97
N LEU A 307 8.04 -14.93 5.76
CA LEU A 307 9.34 -14.50 5.26
C LEU A 307 9.93 -15.49 4.25
N GLU A 308 9.91 -16.79 4.55
CA GLU A 308 10.38 -17.82 3.64
C GLU A 308 9.57 -17.88 2.35
N SER A 309 8.25 -17.78 2.45
CA SER A 309 7.35 -17.72 1.31
C SER A 309 7.66 -16.51 0.44
N ASP A 310 7.85 -15.33 1.04
CA ASP A 310 8.18 -14.12 0.32
C ASP A 310 9.55 -14.20 -0.37
N ILE A 311 10.58 -14.73 0.32
CA ILE A 311 11.90 -14.95 -0.30
C ILE A 311 11.79 -15.91 -1.48
N ASN A 312 11.07 -17.02 -1.34
CA ASN A 312 10.90 -18.01 -2.39
C ASN A 312 10.13 -17.41 -3.58
N THR A 313 9.07 -16.65 -3.31
CA THR A 313 8.30 -15.93 -4.34
C THR A 313 9.18 -14.93 -5.08
N LEU A 314 9.93 -14.11 -4.35
CA LEU A 314 10.81 -13.11 -4.94
C LEU A 314 11.97 -13.73 -5.74
N ARG A 315 12.52 -14.84 -5.29
CA ARG A 315 13.61 -15.59 -5.96
C ARG A 315 13.11 -16.45 -7.11
N GLY A 316 12.02 -17.13 -6.87
CA GLY A 316 11.46 -18.08 -7.81
C GLY A 316 11.01 -17.41 -9.06
N SER A 317 10.89 -16.04 -9.01
CA SER A 317 10.23 -15.25 -10.03
C SER A 317 9.64 -16.13 -11.14
N VAL A 318 8.67 -16.97 -10.76
CA VAL A 318 7.49 -17.06 -11.62
C VAL A 318 7.10 -15.59 -11.70
N PRO A 319 7.20 -14.94 -12.88
CA PRO A 319 6.77 -13.55 -12.98
C PRO A 319 5.39 -13.58 -12.34
N GLU A 320 5.18 -12.84 -11.25
CA GLU A 320 3.82 -12.68 -10.71
C GLU A 320 2.97 -12.47 -11.93
N ALA A 321 1.95 -13.31 -12.12
CA ALA A 321 1.20 -13.27 -13.36
C ALA A 321 0.80 -11.82 -13.51
N LYS A 322 1.44 -11.11 -14.46
CA LYS A 322 1.41 -9.64 -14.54
C LYS A 322 -0.04 -9.23 -14.41
N THR A 323 -0.38 -8.61 -13.30
CA THR A 323 -1.74 -8.16 -13.04
C THR A 323 -2.04 -7.01 -14.00
N LEU A 324 -3.28 -6.61 -14.13
CA LEU A 324 -3.66 -5.53 -15.04
C LEU A 324 -2.91 -4.22 -14.76
N LYS A 325 -2.51 -3.95 -13.51
CA LYS A 325 -1.67 -2.79 -13.16
C LYS A 325 -0.28 -2.81 -13.78
N ASP A 326 0.26 -4.00 -14.06
CA ASP A 326 1.57 -4.16 -14.68
C ASP A 326 1.47 -4.20 -16.21
N LYS A 327 0.24 -4.29 -16.73
CA LYS A 327 -0.06 -4.42 -18.14
C LYS A 327 -0.65 -3.18 -18.77
N ILE A 328 -1.40 -2.36 -18.00
CA ILE A 328 -2.17 -1.22 -18.51
C ILE A 328 -1.88 0.03 -17.70
N THR A 329 -1.46 1.12 -18.37
CA THR A 329 -1.53 2.49 -17.84
C THR A 329 -2.71 3.21 -18.47
N VAL A 330 -3.51 3.90 -17.68
CA VAL A 330 -4.62 4.71 -18.18
C VAL A 330 -4.14 6.11 -18.51
N ILE A 331 -4.44 6.62 -19.69
CA ILE A 331 -4.20 8.03 -20.06
C ILE A 331 -5.51 8.72 -20.33
N ILE A 332 -5.73 9.86 -19.69
CA ILE A 332 -6.96 10.64 -19.83
C ILE A 332 -6.60 11.98 -20.46
N SER A 333 -7.18 12.26 -21.64
CA SER A 333 -7.00 13.55 -22.32
C SER A 333 -8.01 14.57 -21.80
N SER A 334 -7.53 15.76 -21.43
CA SER A 334 -8.35 16.86 -20.96
C SER A 334 -7.87 18.19 -21.53
N SER A 335 -8.79 19.13 -21.68
CA SER A 335 -8.53 20.48 -22.20
C SER A 335 -9.46 21.48 -21.52
N PRO A 336 -9.21 22.80 -21.64
CA PRO A 336 -10.14 23.81 -21.14
C PRO A 336 -11.55 23.64 -21.70
N ILE A 337 -12.55 23.57 -20.82
CA ILE A 337 -13.98 23.42 -21.16
C ILE A 337 -14.84 24.40 -20.35
N PRO A 338 -16.06 24.71 -20.80
CA PRO A 338 -16.93 25.69 -20.13
C PRO A 338 -17.32 25.36 -18.70
N SER A 339 -17.34 24.06 -18.32
CA SER A 339 -17.71 23.61 -16.98
C SER A 339 -16.65 23.84 -15.91
N HIS A 340 -15.40 24.20 -16.30
CA HIS A 340 -14.37 24.53 -15.34
C HIS A 340 -14.74 25.76 -14.49
N PRO A 341 -14.38 25.83 -13.21
CA PRO A 341 -13.41 24.97 -12.50
C PRO A 341 -13.95 23.65 -11.93
N SER A 342 -15.20 23.27 -12.21
CA SER A 342 -15.78 22.05 -11.64
C SER A 342 -15.06 20.78 -12.13
N PRO A 343 -14.57 19.91 -11.23
CA PRO A 343 -13.89 18.65 -11.58
C PRO A 343 -14.86 17.47 -11.74
N TRP A 344 -16.18 17.69 -11.81
CA TRP A 344 -17.16 16.60 -11.74
C TRP A 344 -16.99 15.53 -12.84
N MET A 345 -16.71 15.94 -14.08
CA MET A 345 -16.54 14.98 -15.19
C MET A 345 -15.32 14.10 -15.00
N ILE A 346 -14.18 14.67 -14.63
CA ILE A 346 -12.96 13.90 -14.40
C ILE A 346 -13.10 13.01 -13.15
N LYS A 347 -13.82 13.44 -12.11
CA LYS A 347 -14.15 12.62 -10.94
C LYS A 347 -14.96 11.39 -11.33
N GLU A 348 -16.02 11.58 -12.14
CA GLU A 348 -16.85 10.50 -12.67
C GLU A 348 -16.02 9.52 -13.51
N THR A 349 -15.19 10.05 -14.41
CA THR A 349 -14.35 9.23 -15.28
C THR A 349 -13.32 8.41 -14.47
N ILE A 350 -12.63 9.02 -13.49
CA ILE A 350 -11.69 8.31 -12.64
C ILE A 350 -12.39 7.26 -11.76
N ALA A 351 -13.54 7.60 -11.19
CA ALA A 351 -14.33 6.65 -10.41
C ALA A 351 -14.70 5.40 -11.23
N SER A 352 -15.14 5.61 -12.48
CA SER A 352 -15.45 4.50 -13.39
C SER A 352 -14.23 3.65 -13.73
N VAL A 353 -13.06 4.27 -13.92
CA VAL A 353 -11.80 3.52 -14.11
C VAL A 353 -11.45 2.70 -12.87
N ARG A 354 -11.59 3.28 -11.68
CA ARG A 354 -11.27 2.58 -10.42
C ARG A 354 -12.19 1.41 -10.13
N ALA A 355 -13.44 1.46 -10.57
CA ALA A 355 -14.37 0.32 -10.48
C ALA A 355 -13.87 -0.91 -11.28
N HIS A 356 -13.23 -0.69 -12.43
CA HIS A 356 -12.71 -1.74 -13.31
C HIS A 356 -11.23 -2.05 -13.11
N LEU A 357 -10.41 -1.04 -12.89
CA LEU A 357 -8.94 -1.08 -12.84
C LEU A 357 -8.43 -0.37 -11.57
N PRO A 358 -8.67 -0.94 -10.38
CA PRO A 358 -8.45 -0.25 -9.11
C PRO A 358 -6.99 0.15 -8.87
N GLU A 359 -6.04 -0.62 -9.39
CA GLU A 359 -4.62 -0.47 -9.11
C GLU A 359 -3.80 0.17 -10.26
N CYS A 360 -4.39 0.31 -11.45
CA CYS A 360 -3.66 0.82 -12.61
C CYS A 360 -3.24 2.28 -12.42
N GLU A 361 -2.06 2.65 -12.94
CA GLU A 361 -1.61 4.03 -13.01
C GLU A 361 -2.52 4.85 -13.93
N ILE A 362 -2.88 6.06 -13.52
CA ILE A 362 -3.65 7.00 -14.32
C ILE A 362 -2.82 8.27 -14.54
N LEU A 363 -2.58 8.61 -15.79
CA LEU A 363 -1.92 9.85 -16.20
C LEU A 363 -2.97 10.77 -16.83
N ILE A 364 -3.17 11.97 -16.27
CA ILE A 364 -4.13 12.95 -16.77
C ILE A 364 -3.38 14.02 -17.56
N MET A 365 -3.54 14.00 -18.89
CA MET A 365 -2.95 14.99 -19.80
C MET A 365 -3.81 16.25 -19.79
N GLN A 366 -3.25 17.36 -19.32
CA GLN A 366 -3.94 18.66 -19.26
C GLN A 366 -3.32 19.61 -20.28
N ASP A 367 -4.09 19.93 -21.34
CA ASP A 367 -3.63 20.83 -22.40
C ASP A 367 -3.50 22.28 -21.91
N GLY A 368 -2.71 23.09 -22.59
CA GLY A 368 -2.69 24.53 -22.40
C GLY A 368 -3.92 25.23 -23.01
N CYS A 369 -4.18 26.45 -22.58
CA CYS A 369 -5.25 27.28 -23.16
C CYS A 369 -4.90 27.74 -24.57
N ARG A 370 -5.89 27.72 -25.46
CA ARG A 370 -5.83 28.39 -26.78
C ARG A 370 -5.92 29.89 -26.62
N PRO A 371 -5.42 30.68 -27.57
CA PRO A 371 -5.61 32.13 -27.57
C PRO A 371 -7.08 32.55 -27.45
N GLU A 372 -7.99 31.82 -28.11
CA GLU A 372 -9.43 32.07 -28.10
C GLU A 372 -10.12 31.71 -26.78
N GLN A 373 -9.42 31.03 -25.88
CA GLN A 373 -9.91 30.56 -24.56
C GLN A 373 -9.33 31.39 -23.41
N GLN A 374 -8.72 32.54 -23.66
CA GLN A 374 -8.07 33.36 -22.63
C GLN A 374 -9.05 33.83 -21.53
N GLU A 375 -10.31 34.04 -21.87
CA GLU A 375 -11.37 34.37 -20.90
C GLU A 375 -11.58 33.25 -19.84
N TRP A 376 -11.26 32.00 -20.21
CA TRP A 376 -11.39 30.84 -19.30
C TRP A 376 -10.12 30.54 -18.53
N PHE A 377 -9.02 31.23 -18.81
CA PHE A 377 -7.71 30.91 -18.26
C PHE A 377 -7.73 30.81 -16.75
N ARG A 378 -8.30 31.79 -16.04
CA ARG A 378 -8.37 31.80 -14.57
C ARG A 378 -9.15 30.60 -14.03
N ARG A 379 -10.32 30.33 -14.58
CA ARG A 379 -11.17 29.19 -14.18
C ARG A 379 -10.46 27.85 -14.43
N TYR A 380 -9.67 27.78 -15.49
CA TYR A 380 -8.90 26.59 -15.80
C TYR A 380 -7.69 26.43 -14.88
N GLU A 381 -7.03 27.51 -14.45
CA GLU A 381 -5.99 27.44 -13.42
C GLU A 381 -6.57 26.99 -12.08
N ASP A 382 -7.73 27.50 -11.67
CA ASP A 382 -8.44 27.05 -10.47
C ASP A 382 -8.76 25.54 -10.57
N TYR A 383 -9.23 25.07 -11.72
CA TYR A 383 -9.43 23.63 -11.96
C TYR A 383 -8.14 22.83 -11.83
N LYS A 384 -7.02 23.29 -12.36
CA LYS A 384 -5.73 22.61 -12.24
C LYS A 384 -5.25 22.51 -10.78
N GLN A 385 -5.52 23.54 -9.97
CA GLN A 385 -5.21 23.49 -8.54
C GLN A 385 -6.09 22.48 -7.81
N GLU A 386 -7.38 22.45 -8.11
CA GLU A 386 -8.31 21.43 -7.58
C GLU A 386 -7.87 20.03 -7.99
N LEU A 387 -7.48 19.82 -9.25
CA LEU A 387 -6.98 18.56 -9.75
C LEU A 387 -5.72 18.09 -9.01
N LEU A 388 -4.78 19.01 -8.74
CA LEU A 388 -3.60 18.71 -7.94
C LEU A 388 -3.96 18.30 -6.52
N PHE A 389 -4.93 18.99 -5.91
CA PHE A 389 -5.42 18.65 -4.58
C PHE A 389 -5.99 17.23 -4.56
N LEU A 390 -6.86 16.88 -5.52
CA LEU A 390 -7.47 15.56 -5.66
C LEU A 390 -6.41 14.46 -5.86
N CYS A 391 -5.44 14.68 -6.73
CA CYS A 391 -4.36 13.72 -6.97
C CYS A 391 -3.47 13.48 -5.74
N ARG A 392 -3.32 14.49 -4.88
CA ARG A 392 -2.48 14.39 -3.67
C ARG A 392 -3.22 13.78 -2.48
N ASN A 393 -4.51 14.05 -2.36
CA ASN A 393 -5.25 13.78 -1.13
C ASN A 393 -6.36 12.73 -1.28
N GLU A 394 -6.94 12.56 -2.45
CA GLU A 394 -8.10 11.69 -2.64
C GLU A 394 -7.84 10.50 -3.57
N TRP A 395 -7.00 10.68 -4.59
CA TRP A 395 -6.82 9.66 -5.62
C TRP A 395 -5.50 8.91 -5.47
N HIS A 396 -5.58 7.60 -5.46
CA HIS A 396 -4.40 6.75 -5.43
C HIS A 396 -3.87 6.49 -6.84
N ASN A 397 -2.54 6.60 -7.03
CA ASN A 397 -1.85 6.29 -8.28
C ASN A 397 -2.41 7.07 -9.49
N VAL A 398 -2.70 8.36 -9.29
CA VAL A 398 -3.15 9.31 -10.32
C VAL A 398 -2.16 10.48 -10.39
N GLN A 399 -1.68 10.79 -11.60
CA GLN A 399 -0.69 11.83 -11.82
C GLN A 399 -1.16 12.79 -12.93
N PRO A 400 -1.28 14.10 -12.66
CA PRO A 400 -1.55 15.08 -13.69
C PRO A 400 -0.25 15.47 -14.41
N ILE A 401 -0.34 15.65 -15.73
CA ILE A 401 0.70 16.16 -16.61
C ILE A 401 0.18 17.47 -17.18
N PHE A 402 0.70 18.58 -16.71
CA PHE A 402 0.33 19.90 -17.19
C PHE A 402 1.23 20.33 -18.34
N PHE A 403 0.62 20.82 -19.42
CA PHE A 403 1.31 21.44 -20.54
C PHE A 403 1.05 22.95 -20.52
N ASP A 404 2.12 23.74 -20.50
CA ASP A 404 2.03 25.21 -20.44
C ASP A 404 1.54 25.82 -21.76
N GLN A 405 1.72 25.09 -22.86
CA GLN A 405 1.33 25.50 -24.18
C GLN A 405 0.19 24.63 -24.70
N PHE A 406 -0.65 25.21 -25.55
CA PHE A 406 -1.64 24.44 -26.28
C PHE A 406 -0.95 23.48 -27.26
N LEU A 407 -1.00 22.21 -26.97
CA LEU A 407 -0.36 21.14 -27.72
C LEU A 407 -1.34 20.33 -28.57
N HIS A 408 -2.59 20.30 -28.18
CA HIS A 408 -3.62 19.42 -28.74
C HIS A 408 -3.33 17.93 -28.44
N GLN A 409 -4.29 17.07 -28.74
CA GLN A 409 -4.30 15.67 -28.34
C GLN A 409 -3.11 14.85 -28.84
N ALA A 410 -2.72 14.99 -30.10
CA ALA A 410 -1.64 14.20 -30.69
C ALA A 410 -0.29 14.47 -30.01
N GLU A 411 0.07 15.74 -29.80
CA GLU A 411 1.35 16.10 -29.21
C GLU A 411 1.38 15.82 -27.69
N MET A 412 0.27 16.03 -26.97
CA MET A 412 0.15 15.63 -25.57
C MET A 412 0.39 14.11 -25.41
N THR A 413 -0.26 13.32 -26.26
CA THR A 413 -0.12 11.87 -26.24
C THR A 413 1.34 11.47 -26.53
N ARG A 414 1.97 12.04 -27.56
CA ARG A 414 3.37 11.77 -27.90
C ARG A 414 4.30 11.95 -26.70
N ARG A 415 4.20 13.08 -25.99
CA ARG A 415 5.03 13.37 -24.81
C ARG A 415 4.71 12.49 -23.61
N THR A 416 3.46 12.06 -23.49
CA THR A 416 3.03 11.19 -22.40
C THR A 416 3.49 9.74 -22.60
N LEU A 417 3.63 9.26 -23.85
CA LEU A 417 4.11 7.92 -24.15
C LEU A 417 5.49 7.61 -23.55
N GLU A 418 6.34 8.61 -23.36
CA GLU A 418 7.66 8.46 -22.74
C GLU A 418 7.59 8.09 -21.26
N LYS A 419 6.47 8.41 -20.60
CA LYS A 419 6.23 8.12 -19.18
C LYS A 419 5.59 6.76 -18.94
N ILE A 420 5.00 6.15 -19.97
CA ILE A 420 4.28 4.87 -19.87
C ILE A 420 5.27 3.71 -19.80
N LYS A 421 5.20 2.92 -18.74
CA LYS A 421 6.07 1.77 -18.49
C LYS A 421 5.42 0.43 -18.81
N THR A 422 4.11 0.41 -18.97
CA THR A 422 3.33 -0.80 -19.28
C THR A 422 3.30 -1.08 -20.80
N PRO A 423 3.09 -2.34 -21.23
CA PRO A 423 3.01 -2.67 -22.66
C PRO A 423 1.74 -2.16 -23.34
N HIS A 424 0.69 -1.89 -22.57
CA HIS A 424 -0.60 -1.42 -23.07
C HIS A 424 -1.01 -0.12 -22.38
N LEU A 425 -1.88 0.62 -23.02
CA LEU A 425 -2.55 1.78 -22.44
C LEU A 425 -4.06 1.72 -22.71
N LEU A 426 -4.84 2.26 -21.76
CA LEU A 426 -6.24 2.62 -21.94
C LEU A 426 -6.30 4.12 -22.21
N PHE A 427 -6.69 4.52 -23.43
CA PHE A 427 -6.92 5.92 -23.78
C PHE A 427 -8.37 6.30 -23.47
N MET A 428 -8.57 7.46 -22.87
CA MET A 428 -9.89 8.02 -22.56
C MET A 428 -9.87 9.55 -22.71
N GLU A 429 -11.05 10.14 -22.93
CA GLU A 429 -11.27 11.56 -22.72
C GLU A 429 -11.87 11.78 -21.33
N HIS A 430 -11.71 12.98 -20.77
CA HIS A 430 -12.12 13.29 -19.40
C HIS A 430 -13.64 13.20 -19.16
N ASP A 431 -14.43 13.14 -20.22
CA ASP A 431 -15.90 13.06 -20.23
C ASP A 431 -16.45 11.74 -20.78
N THR A 432 -15.59 10.70 -20.89
CA THR A 432 -15.98 9.40 -21.42
C THR A 432 -15.82 8.27 -20.40
N PRO A 433 -16.57 8.28 -19.27
CA PRO A 433 -16.47 7.23 -18.26
C PRO A 433 -16.87 5.86 -18.81
N LEU A 434 -16.32 4.81 -18.20
CA LEU A 434 -16.73 3.43 -18.45
C LEU A 434 -18.12 3.17 -17.85
N CYS A 435 -18.83 2.18 -18.38
CA CYS A 435 -20.03 1.67 -17.75
C CYS A 435 -19.65 0.75 -16.59
N ASP A 436 -20.11 1.06 -15.41
CA ASP A 436 -19.85 0.30 -14.17
C ASP A 436 -20.79 -0.89 -13.96
N ASP A 437 -21.93 -0.89 -14.65
CA ASP A 437 -22.96 -1.92 -14.62
C ASP A 437 -22.69 -3.11 -15.56
N GLN A 438 -21.64 -3.06 -16.36
CA GLN A 438 -21.31 -4.07 -17.36
C GLN A 438 -19.86 -4.56 -17.21
N PRO A 439 -19.61 -5.88 -17.10
CA PRO A 439 -18.26 -6.39 -16.99
C PRO A 439 -17.45 -6.18 -18.27
N ILE A 440 -16.16 -5.93 -18.10
CA ILE A 440 -15.18 -5.85 -19.19
C ILE A 440 -14.13 -6.93 -18.94
N GLU A 441 -13.91 -7.77 -19.93
CA GLU A 441 -12.96 -8.88 -19.85
C GLU A 441 -11.53 -8.41 -20.17
N TRP A 442 -10.96 -7.62 -19.25
CA TRP A 442 -9.67 -6.96 -19.42
C TRP A 442 -8.53 -7.91 -19.80
N ASP A 443 -8.42 -9.06 -19.12
CA ASP A 443 -7.39 -10.06 -19.43
C ASP A 443 -7.60 -10.66 -20.81
N GLY A 444 -8.85 -10.82 -21.25
CA GLY A 444 -9.19 -11.26 -22.60
C GLY A 444 -8.74 -10.22 -23.63
N ILE A 445 -9.05 -8.93 -23.41
CA ILE A 445 -8.62 -7.83 -24.27
C ILE A 445 -7.09 -7.80 -24.39
N VAL A 446 -6.38 -7.89 -23.25
CA VAL A 446 -4.92 -7.90 -23.23
C VAL A 446 -4.36 -9.09 -24.02
N ARG A 447 -4.90 -10.30 -23.84
CA ARG A 447 -4.47 -11.47 -24.62
C ARG A 447 -4.67 -11.30 -26.14
N VAL A 448 -5.76 -10.65 -26.55
CA VAL A 448 -6.00 -10.36 -27.98
C VAL A 448 -4.93 -9.40 -28.52
N LEU A 449 -4.58 -8.36 -27.76
CA LEU A 449 -3.52 -7.42 -28.14
C LEU A 449 -2.13 -8.11 -28.17
N GLU A 450 -1.83 -8.92 -27.15
CA GLU A 450 -0.57 -9.69 -27.08
C GLU A 450 -0.45 -10.73 -28.22
N SER A 451 -1.56 -11.26 -28.73
CA SER A 451 -1.58 -12.18 -29.89
C SER A 451 -1.28 -11.49 -31.22
N GLY A 452 -1.36 -10.16 -31.28
CA GLY A 452 -1.23 -9.38 -32.52
C GLY A 452 -2.41 -9.50 -33.48
N TRP A 453 -3.54 -10.08 -33.04
CA TRP A 453 -4.78 -10.10 -33.84
C TRP A 453 -5.38 -8.71 -34.01
N ALA A 454 -5.31 -7.89 -32.94
CA ALA A 454 -5.56 -6.47 -32.96
C ALA A 454 -4.45 -5.72 -32.24
N GLU A 455 -4.27 -4.42 -32.50
CA GLU A 455 -3.32 -3.53 -31.84
C GLU A 455 -4.04 -2.47 -31.00
N SER A 456 -5.31 -2.25 -31.31
CA SER A 456 -6.21 -1.37 -30.57
C SER A 456 -7.61 -1.96 -30.53
N MET A 457 -8.24 -1.96 -29.36
CA MET A 457 -9.57 -2.49 -29.14
C MET A 457 -10.46 -1.45 -28.47
N ARG A 458 -11.45 -0.96 -29.19
CA ARG A 458 -12.40 0.05 -28.73
C ARG A 458 -13.47 -0.53 -27.83
N LEU A 459 -13.82 0.19 -26.76
CA LEU A 459 -14.98 -0.04 -25.91
C LEU A 459 -16.17 0.76 -26.48
N HIS A 460 -17.24 0.08 -26.82
CA HIS A 460 -18.37 0.69 -27.53
C HIS A 460 -19.17 1.64 -26.62
N HIS A 461 -19.71 2.71 -27.18
CA HIS A 461 -20.43 3.75 -26.43
C HIS A 461 -21.92 3.88 -26.79
N LEU A 462 -22.36 3.23 -27.85
CA LEU A 462 -23.75 3.25 -28.31
C LEU A 462 -24.53 2.06 -27.77
N ASP A 463 -25.82 2.24 -27.58
CA ASP A 463 -26.75 1.20 -27.13
C ASP A 463 -27.14 0.27 -28.28
N TYR A 464 -26.90 0.64 -29.51
CA TYR A 464 -27.26 -0.10 -30.72
C TYR A 464 -26.07 -0.27 -31.66
N GLY A 465 -25.98 -1.42 -32.28
CA GLY A 465 -24.97 -1.71 -33.30
C GLY A 465 -23.53 -1.62 -32.77
N TYR A 466 -22.57 -1.94 -33.62
CA TYR A 466 -21.13 -1.86 -33.28
C TYR A 466 -20.47 -0.62 -33.86
N ILE A 467 -21.16 -0.01 -34.83
CA ILE A 467 -20.72 1.17 -35.56
C ILE A 467 -21.98 1.85 -36.16
N HIS A 468 -21.89 3.16 -36.38
CA HIS A 468 -22.97 3.85 -37.02
C HIS A 468 -23.24 3.25 -38.40
N PRO A 469 -24.51 3.06 -38.84
CA PRO A 469 -24.83 2.44 -40.11
C PRO A 469 -24.13 3.06 -41.32
N GLU A 470 -23.88 4.36 -41.32
CA GLU A 470 -23.15 5.09 -42.36
C GLU A 470 -21.68 4.70 -42.50
N HIS A 471 -21.13 4.02 -41.50
CA HIS A 471 -19.72 3.56 -41.46
C HIS A 471 -19.61 2.05 -41.49
N TRP A 472 -20.68 1.33 -41.84
CA TRP A 472 -20.68 -0.14 -41.85
C TRP A 472 -19.67 -0.73 -42.85
N ASP A 473 -19.33 0.02 -43.89
CA ASP A 473 -18.30 -0.30 -44.88
C ASP A 473 -16.89 -0.37 -44.25
N LEU A 474 -16.65 0.33 -43.14
CA LEU A 474 -15.39 0.28 -42.41
C LEU A 474 -15.23 -1.00 -41.58
N MET A 475 -16.28 -1.79 -41.38
CA MET A 475 -16.19 -3.07 -40.68
C MET A 475 -15.55 -4.15 -41.56
N ILE A 476 -14.46 -4.74 -41.09
CA ILE A 476 -13.81 -5.88 -41.72
C ILE A 476 -14.62 -7.14 -41.43
N ASP A 477 -14.88 -7.41 -40.14
CA ASP A 477 -15.72 -8.51 -39.72
C ASP A 477 -17.19 -8.04 -39.66
N LYS A 478 -18.07 -8.81 -40.30
CA LYS A 478 -19.53 -8.54 -40.28
C LYS A 478 -20.22 -9.27 -39.12
N GLU A 479 -19.51 -10.22 -38.51
CA GLU A 479 -19.97 -11.03 -37.39
C GLU A 479 -18.89 -11.06 -36.31
N ARG A 480 -19.32 -11.34 -35.05
CA ARG A 480 -18.43 -11.48 -33.91
C ARG A 480 -17.51 -12.67 -34.10
N GLN A 481 -16.24 -12.44 -33.92
CA GLN A 481 -15.19 -13.46 -33.89
C GLN A 481 -14.85 -13.81 -32.44
N GLU A 482 -14.66 -15.09 -32.16
CA GLU A 482 -14.14 -15.52 -30.88
C GLU A 482 -12.60 -15.56 -30.95
N VAL A 483 -11.96 -14.73 -30.11
CA VAL A 483 -10.50 -14.56 -30.12
C VAL A 483 -9.98 -14.54 -28.68
N CYS A 484 -9.07 -15.43 -28.36
CA CYS A 484 -8.47 -15.51 -27.01
C CYS A 484 -9.49 -15.59 -25.86
N GLY A 485 -10.66 -16.20 -26.11
CA GLY A 485 -11.74 -16.39 -25.14
C GLY A 485 -12.67 -15.18 -24.96
N ILE A 486 -12.58 -14.17 -25.83
CA ILE A 486 -13.54 -13.05 -25.87
C ILE A 486 -14.09 -12.86 -27.28
N LYS A 487 -15.19 -12.11 -27.37
CA LYS A 487 -15.78 -11.76 -28.68
C LYS A 487 -15.39 -10.36 -29.12
N ALA A 488 -14.90 -10.24 -30.34
CA ALA A 488 -14.45 -8.99 -30.95
C ALA A 488 -14.78 -8.94 -32.46
N MET A 489 -14.70 -7.75 -33.05
CA MET A 489 -14.89 -7.53 -34.50
C MET A 489 -13.80 -6.58 -35.00
N ARG A 490 -13.10 -6.97 -36.08
CA ARG A 490 -12.10 -6.10 -36.71
C ARG A 490 -12.79 -4.97 -37.49
N THR A 491 -12.15 -3.81 -37.46
CA THR A 491 -12.65 -2.61 -38.15
C THR A 491 -11.50 -1.77 -38.68
N ASN A 492 -11.76 -0.94 -39.68
CA ASN A 492 -10.86 0.12 -40.13
C ASN A 492 -11.18 1.46 -39.44
N GLN A 493 -12.25 1.51 -38.64
CA GLN A 493 -12.63 2.72 -37.93
C GLN A 493 -11.79 2.91 -36.67
N TYR A 494 -11.00 3.94 -36.61
CA TYR A 494 -10.44 4.46 -35.37
C TYR A 494 -11.46 5.40 -34.69
N SER A 495 -11.45 5.45 -33.39
CA SER A 495 -12.22 6.41 -32.61
C SER A 495 -11.48 6.77 -31.34
N GLN A 496 -11.63 8.02 -30.90
CA GLN A 496 -11.07 8.53 -29.64
C GLN A 496 -11.85 8.07 -28.41
N ARG A 497 -12.95 7.35 -28.59
CA ARG A 497 -13.69 6.72 -27.48
C ARG A 497 -12.77 5.78 -26.72
N PRO A 498 -13.08 5.45 -25.45
CA PRO A 498 -12.24 4.57 -24.64
C PRO A 498 -11.80 3.32 -25.40
N HIS A 499 -10.50 3.09 -25.45
CA HIS A 499 -9.92 1.94 -26.13
C HIS A 499 -8.60 1.50 -25.48
N VAL A 500 -8.38 0.20 -25.46
CA VAL A 500 -7.11 -0.38 -25.02
C VAL A 500 -6.22 -0.61 -26.24
N SER A 501 -4.98 -0.16 -26.16
CA SER A 501 -4.03 -0.29 -27.28
C SER A 501 -2.67 -0.74 -26.79
N THR A 502 -1.88 -1.35 -27.67
CA THR A 502 -0.46 -1.51 -27.40
C THR A 502 0.25 -0.16 -27.44
N VAL A 503 1.22 0.05 -26.56
CA VAL A 503 2.05 1.27 -26.58
C VAL A 503 2.83 1.39 -27.89
N ASP A 504 3.21 0.25 -28.49
CA ASP A 504 3.89 0.21 -29.80
C ASP A 504 3.01 0.75 -30.93
N PHE A 505 1.72 0.40 -30.95
CA PHE A 505 0.74 0.99 -31.89
C PHE A 505 0.76 2.51 -31.81
N TYR A 506 0.67 3.06 -30.60
CA TYR A 506 0.69 4.51 -30.42
C TYR A 506 2.01 5.16 -30.84
N LYS A 507 3.15 4.54 -30.51
CA LYS A 507 4.47 5.03 -30.94
C LYS A 507 4.59 5.08 -32.46
N ARG A 508 4.18 4.03 -33.16
CA ARG A 508 4.19 4.00 -34.64
C ARG A 508 3.20 5.00 -35.23
N MET A 509 2.01 5.12 -34.65
CA MET A 509 1.03 6.11 -35.09
C MET A 509 1.56 7.53 -34.92
N MET A 510 2.20 7.86 -33.80
CA MET A 510 2.78 9.19 -33.56
C MET A 510 3.90 9.55 -34.56
N GLN A 511 4.59 8.57 -35.13
CA GLN A 511 5.58 8.81 -36.20
C GLN A 511 4.95 9.30 -37.50
N THR A 512 3.65 9.09 -37.71
CA THR A 512 2.93 9.58 -38.89
C THR A 512 2.57 11.06 -38.84
N PHE A 513 2.72 11.67 -37.65
CA PHE A 513 2.50 13.10 -37.43
C PHE A 513 3.79 13.90 -37.61
N THR A 514 3.69 15.09 -38.17
CA THR A 514 4.78 16.06 -38.09
C THR A 514 4.96 16.55 -36.66
N GLU A 515 6.15 16.99 -36.33
CA GLU A 515 6.42 17.61 -35.02
C GLU A 515 5.46 18.80 -34.79
N ASN A 516 4.97 18.91 -33.56
CA ASN A 516 4.01 19.93 -33.13
C ASN A 516 2.67 19.92 -33.89
N SER A 517 2.25 18.78 -34.41
CA SER A 517 0.93 18.64 -35.05
C SER A 517 -0.19 18.90 -34.03
N ARG A 518 -0.93 19.99 -34.25
CA ARG A 518 -2.11 20.39 -33.46
C ARG A 518 -3.36 19.81 -34.10
N THR A 519 -3.58 18.51 -33.95
CA THR A 519 -4.68 17.81 -34.60
C THR A 519 -5.21 16.67 -33.75
N PHE A 520 -6.39 16.21 -34.06
CA PHE A 520 -6.93 14.97 -33.48
C PHE A 520 -6.24 13.75 -34.09
N ILE A 521 -6.06 12.74 -33.28
CA ILE A 521 -5.47 11.47 -33.72
C ILE A 521 -6.39 10.81 -34.76
N GLU A 522 -7.68 10.90 -34.54
CA GLU A 522 -8.73 10.35 -35.42
C GLU A 522 -8.60 10.84 -36.85
N ASP A 523 -8.46 12.15 -37.05
CA ASP A 523 -8.35 12.78 -38.39
C ASP A 523 -7.16 12.19 -39.16
N ARG A 524 -6.03 11.99 -38.50
CA ARG A 524 -4.84 11.42 -39.16
C ARG A 524 -5.01 9.96 -39.53
N VAL A 525 -5.61 9.16 -38.63
CA VAL A 525 -5.84 7.72 -38.90
C VAL A 525 -6.81 7.56 -40.07
N TYR A 526 -7.86 8.34 -40.16
CA TYR A 526 -8.77 8.35 -41.32
C TYR A 526 -8.06 8.73 -42.61
N THR A 527 -7.23 9.78 -42.59
CA THR A 527 -6.45 10.19 -43.76
C THR A 527 -5.59 9.02 -44.27
N LEU A 528 -4.87 8.35 -43.36
CA LEU A 528 -4.03 7.20 -43.71
C LEU A 528 -4.86 6.04 -44.27
N PHE A 529 -6.04 5.79 -43.74
CA PHE A 529 -6.94 4.76 -44.23
C PHE A 529 -7.39 5.03 -45.66
N TYR A 530 -7.90 6.24 -45.93
CA TYR A 530 -8.38 6.63 -47.27
C TYR A 530 -7.25 6.72 -48.30
N GLU A 531 -6.00 6.96 -47.84
CA GLU A 531 -4.81 6.92 -48.71
C GLU A 531 -4.33 5.47 -48.96
N GLY A 532 -4.98 4.46 -48.39
CA GLY A 532 -4.55 3.08 -48.49
C GLY A 532 -3.23 2.78 -47.75
N LYS A 533 -2.85 3.64 -46.80
CA LYS A 533 -1.58 3.57 -46.07
C LYS A 533 -1.76 3.17 -44.60
N SER A 534 -2.95 2.77 -44.17
CA SER A 534 -3.19 2.38 -42.77
C SER A 534 -2.65 0.98 -42.50
N PRO A 535 -1.57 0.84 -41.72
CA PRO A 535 -1.01 -0.45 -41.36
C PRO A 535 -1.61 -1.01 -40.07
N PHE A 536 -2.67 -0.38 -39.53
CA PHE A 536 -3.15 -0.60 -38.18
C PHE A 536 -4.23 -1.68 -38.11
N LYS A 537 -4.12 -2.55 -37.07
CA LYS A 537 -5.10 -3.60 -36.79
C LYS A 537 -6.03 -3.14 -35.68
N LEU A 538 -7.20 -2.62 -36.05
CA LEU A 538 -8.18 -2.10 -35.11
C LEU A 538 -9.32 -3.09 -34.90
N ALA A 539 -9.88 -3.13 -33.69
CA ALA A 539 -11.03 -3.95 -33.35
C ALA A 539 -12.00 -3.25 -32.38
N ILE A 540 -13.19 -3.81 -32.27
CA ILE A 540 -14.21 -3.44 -31.29
C ILE A 540 -14.41 -4.63 -30.35
N TYR A 541 -14.39 -4.38 -29.05
CA TYR A 541 -14.82 -5.34 -28.04
C TYR A 541 -16.34 -5.53 -28.16
N ALA A 542 -16.76 -6.74 -28.48
CA ALA A 542 -18.13 -7.05 -28.89
C ALA A 542 -18.72 -8.22 -28.07
N PRO A 543 -18.83 -8.09 -26.73
CA PRO A 543 -19.35 -9.16 -25.87
C PRO A 543 -20.78 -9.53 -26.24
N GLU A 544 -21.24 -10.67 -25.74
CA GLU A 544 -22.64 -11.06 -25.90
C GLU A 544 -23.57 -10.16 -25.07
N GLY A 545 -24.82 -10.03 -25.53
CA GLY A 545 -25.81 -9.18 -24.90
C GLY A 545 -25.57 -7.69 -25.18
N HIS A 546 -25.63 -6.89 -24.13
CA HIS A 546 -25.45 -5.43 -24.23
C HIS A 546 -23.99 -5.07 -24.51
N ILE A 547 -23.74 -4.33 -25.57
CA ILE A 547 -22.36 -4.07 -26.05
C ILE A 547 -21.73 -2.79 -25.52
N LYS A 548 -22.52 -1.86 -25.02
CA LYS A 548 -22.05 -0.58 -24.49
C LYS A 548 -21.13 -0.79 -23.28
N ARG A 549 -19.96 -0.15 -23.31
CA ARG A 549 -18.95 -0.23 -22.24
C ARG A 549 -18.41 1.13 -21.84
N SER A 550 -18.85 2.19 -22.50
CA SER A 550 -18.49 3.58 -22.16
C SER A 550 -19.69 4.50 -22.33
N ARG A 551 -19.64 5.64 -21.66
CA ARG A 551 -20.65 6.70 -21.72
C ARG A 551 -20.04 7.98 -22.29
N ASP A 552 -20.86 8.96 -22.59
CA ASP A 552 -20.47 10.31 -22.99
C ASP A 552 -21.19 11.29 -22.06
N LEU A 553 -20.44 12.15 -21.39
CA LEU A 553 -20.98 13.18 -20.49
C LEU A 553 -21.21 14.53 -21.22
N ASN A 554 -21.03 14.56 -22.54
CA ASN A 554 -21.22 15.75 -23.39
C ASN A 554 -20.44 16.98 -22.92
N GLY A 555 -19.16 16.82 -22.60
CA GLY A 555 -18.29 17.89 -22.11
C GLY A 555 -18.25 19.14 -23.02
N ARG A 556 -18.52 18.99 -24.32
CA ARG A 556 -18.56 20.07 -25.29
C ARG A 556 -19.88 20.83 -25.28
N GLU A 557 -21.00 20.19 -24.95
CA GLU A 557 -22.33 20.78 -24.94
C GLU A 557 -22.69 21.42 -23.59
N GLY A 558 -21.74 21.45 -22.67
CA GLY A 558 -21.94 21.90 -21.32
C GLY A 558 -22.86 20.91 -20.58
N GLY A 559 -22.31 20.02 -19.79
CA GLY A 559 -23.06 19.26 -18.80
C GLY A 559 -24.05 20.16 -18.04
N PRO A 560 -24.72 19.73 -17.00
CA PRO A 560 -25.76 20.52 -16.36
C PRO A 560 -25.29 21.96 -16.26
N LYS A 561 -26.01 22.88 -16.91
CA LYS A 561 -25.68 24.31 -16.92
C LYS A 561 -25.59 24.74 -15.47
N PHE A 562 -24.39 24.83 -14.96
CA PHE A 562 -24.15 25.42 -13.65
C PHE A 562 -24.61 26.88 -13.80
N ASP A 563 -25.65 27.23 -13.06
CA ASP A 563 -26.14 28.58 -13.00
C ASP A 563 -24.95 29.47 -12.59
N ASP A 564 -24.54 30.39 -13.45
CA ASP A 564 -23.41 31.31 -13.19
C ASP A 564 -23.60 32.14 -11.89
N LYS A 565 -24.75 31.99 -11.24
CA LYS A 565 -25.10 32.61 -9.95
C LYS A 565 -24.67 31.84 -8.73
N LEU A 566 -24.11 30.62 -8.84
CA LEU A 566 -23.62 29.82 -7.73
C LEU A 566 -22.09 29.83 -7.59
N VAL A 567 -21.44 30.75 -8.26
CA VAL A 567 -20.01 31.00 -8.08
C VAL A 567 -19.86 32.21 -7.17
N TYR A 568 -19.81 31.97 -5.88
CA TYR A 568 -19.14 32.69 -4.77
C TYR A 568 -19.83 32.44 -3.45
#